data_d88f997e6fe121958666ec85b7516941
#
_entry.id   d88f997e6fe121958666ec85b7516941
#
_cell.length_a   1.000
_cell.length_b   1.000
_cell.length_c   1.000
_cell.angle_alpha   90.00
_cell.angle_beta   90.00
_cell.angle_gamma   90.00
#
_symmetry.space_group_name_H-M   'P 1'
#
loop_
_entity.id
_entity.type
_entity.pdbx_description
1 polymer ?
#
loop_
_entity_poly.entity_id
_entity_poly.type
_entity_poly.pdbx_seq_one_letter_code
_entity_poly.pdbx_strand_id
1 'polypeptide(L)'
;THEEADQVAEEEAHYEEPEVEKEVEAVETANVEAVFVEEQLELEVQDDEQAETTEEVPETEEADDNTVVEEAKVEIETESDDQELDQDVKAEPEIEEIYKEELLEEDAEEQPEPEVIEETEPEEEREEQVALDDNQETEHEPETHRDEEAPSESQVTEDLQEVIVDEHVTYEQEEEHHTEDEPQHTEHLGKGKVDEALRAFESLVDKYPQSPKARYGKAQSEDALAEKMRSNDILLQAINTYGEVAELPNAPAELIKLTLKRRADRQQFLGRTRGSVVTLHKLVQLYPEDVTFRNELGVGYLLLGDNSNAKAVFEQVLAMSPNDGFAKVHYGFILKAENYIAESIPYLKEGLESGEPGTDDGRFYFHLGDALQRVGSQEAYIWYEAGHKKGHFASVWQRSLYNVNGLKAQPWWTAKETSYTDLVRTLEANWKLIRDEGLAVIDTEKGLFVPEDENLREKGDWSQYTLWQQGRKNEKSCAAAPRTCALLERFPESTGCRRGQIKYSVMHPGTHVWPHTGPTNCRLRMHLGLVIPKEGCRIRCANDTRSWEEGKVLIFDDSFEHEVWQEANSYRLIFIVDVWHPELTSYQRRTLPAI
;
A
#
# COMPACT_ATOMS: atom_id res chain seq x y z
N THR A 1 -7.67 23.67 -69.34
CA THR A 1 -8.39 24.68 -68.57
C THR A 1 -8.65 24.18 -67.18
N HIS A 2 -7.78 24.48 -66.29
CA HIS A 2 -7.92 25.32 -65.08
C HIS A 2 -9.07 24.81 -64.16
N GLU A 3 -8.80 24.34 -62.98
CA GLU A 3 -8.37 25.13 -61.82
C GLU A 3 -7.76 24.19 -60.76
N GLU A 4 -6.55 24.50 -60.35
CA GLU A 4 -5.96 24.08 -59.07
C GLU A 4 -6.51 25.01 -58.00
N ALA A 5 -6.96 24.44 -56.89
CA ALA A 5 -7.26 25.16 -55.68
C ALA A 5 -6.57 24.47 -54.49
N ASP A 6 -5.76 25.25 -53.82
CA ASP A 6 -4.96 24.99 -52.65
C ASP A 6 -5.74 24.30 -51.53
N GLN A 7 -5.17 23.22 -50.97
CA GLN A 7 -5.46 22.75 -49.62
C GLN A 7 -4.21 22.96 -48.75
N VAL A 8 -4.28 24.00 -47.92
CA VAL A 8 -3.38 24.19 -46.80
C VAL A 8 -3.76 23.19 -45.72
N ALA A 9 -2.86 22.25 -45.42
CA ALA A 9 -2.97 21.40 -44.28
C ALA A 9 -2.51 22.15 -43.04
N GLU A 10 -3.39 22.33 -42.08
CA GLU A 10 -3.05 22.72 -40.70
C GLU A 10 -2.46 21.50 -40.00
N GLU A 11 -1.18 21.51 -39.70
CA GLU A 11 -0.52 20.61 -38.75
C GLU A 11 -0.89 21.06 -37.33
N GLU A 12 -1.78 20.32 -36.67
CA GLU A 12 -1.92 20.37 -35.22
C GLU A 12 -0.72 19.66 -34.60
N ALA A 13 0.14 20.42 -33.96
CA ALA A 13 1.22 19.91 -33.14
C ALA A 13 0.62 19.34 -31.83
N HIS A 14 0.60 18.02 -31.69
CA HIS A 14 0.41 17.37 -30.42
C HIS A 14 1.64 17.64 -29.52
N TYR A 15 1.43 18.39 -28.44
CA TYR A 15 2.37 18.45 -27.33
C TYR A 15 2.20 17.15 -26.51
N GLU A 16 3.21 16.31 -26.52
CA GLU A 16 3.34 15.20 -25.57
C GLU A 16 3.85 15.78 -24.24
N GLU A 17 3.10 15.62 -23.17
CA GLU A 17 3.55 15.90 -21.81
C GLU A 17 4.72 14.97 -21.44
N PRO A 18 5.72 15.45 -20.69
CA PRO A 18 6.90 14.65 -20.39
C PRO A 18 6.55 13.47 -19.46
N GLU A 19 6.98 12.28 -19.84
CA GLU A 19 6.80 11.00 -19.12
C GLU A 19 7.30 11.01 -17.66
N VAL A 20 8.10 12.00 -17.28
CA VAL A 20 8.74 12.11 -15.95
C VAL A 20 7.74 12.45 -14.84
N GLU A 21 6.70 13.25 -15.11
CA GLU A 21 5.69 13.59 -14.09
C GLU A 21 4.81 12.37 -13.74
N LYS A 22 4.50 11.53 -14.73
CA LYS A 22 3.72 10.30 -14.49
C LYS A 22 4.47 9.23 -13.68
N GLU A 23 5.80 9.19 -13.78
CA GLU A 23 6.62 8.29 -12.97
C GLU A 23 6.73 8.74 -11.51
N VAL A 24 6.73 10.04 -11.24
CA VAL A 24 6.80 10.57 -9.86
C VAL A 24 5.49 10.34 -9.12
N GLU A 25 4.35 10.59 -9.77
CA GLU A 25 3.03 10.37 -9.18
C GLU A 25 2.74 8.88 -8.93
N ALA A 26 3.18 7.98 -9.83
CA ALA A 26 3.07 6.54 -9.66
C ALA A 26 3.97 5.99 -8.53
N VAL A 27 5.12 6.62 -8.27
CA VAL A 27 6.03 6.24 -7.17
C VAL A 27 5.51 6.74 -5.82
N GLU A 28 4.87 7.92 -5.77
CA GLU A 28 4.28 8.44 -4.54
C GLU A 28 3.06 7.62 -4.11
N THR A 29 2.16 7.26 -5.04
CA THR A 29 1.01 6.40 -4.73
C THR A 29 1.42 4.98 -4.33
N ALA A 30 2.43 4.39 -4.95
CA ALA A 30 2.92 3.06 -4.60
C ALA A 30 3.56 3.02 -3.19
N ASN A 31 4.22 4.09 -2.75
CA ASN A 31 4.79 4.18 -1.41
C ASN A 31 3.73 4.26 -0.30
N VAL A 32 2.63 4.97 -0.56
CA VAL A 32 1.53 5.10 0.41
C VAL A 32 0.81 3.76 0.65
N GLU A 33 0.68 2.93 -0.40
CA GLU A 33 0.02 1.62 -0.27
C GLU A 33 0.91 0.52 0.31
N ALA A 34 2.23 0.57 0.07
CA ALA A 34 3.15 -0.37 0.68
C ALA A 34 3.13 -0.26 2.22
N VAL A 35 3.00 0.98 2.74
CA VAL A 35 2.84 1.25 4.18
C VAL A 35 1.51 0.69 4.70
N PHE A 36 0.42 0.84 3.94
CA PHE A 36 -0.91 0.36 4.36
C PHE A 36 -0.99 -1.17 4.51
N VAL A 37 -0.31 -1.93 3.65
CA VAL A 37 -0.26 -3.41 3.73
C VAL A 37 0.71 -3.89 4.82
N GLU A 38 1.82 -3.17 5.06
CA GLU A 38 2.78 -3.51 6.10
C GLU A 38 2.20 -3.30 7.51
N GLU A 39 1.45 -2.21 7.75
CA GLU A 39 0.83 -1.95 9.06
C GLU A 39 -0.33 -2.90 9.38
N GLN A 40 -1.15 -3.33 8.42
CA GLN A 40 -2.19 -4.33 8.68
C GLN A 40 -1.61 -5.69 9.11
N LEU A 41 -0.45 -6.08 8.56
CA LEU A 41 0.21 -7.33 8.89
C LEU A 41 0.93 -7.29 10.25
N GLU A 42 1.40 -6.12 10.70
CA GLU A 42 2.00 -5.98 12.03
C GLU A 42 0.96 -5.96 13.16
N LEU A 43 -0.25 -5.46 12.91
CA LEU A 43 -1.36 -5.50 13.87
C LEU A 43 -1.88 -6.93 14.12
N GLU A 44 -1.96 -7.77 13.09
CA GLU A 44 -2.35 -9.19 13.24
C GLU A 44 -1.32 -10.01 14.03
N VAL A 45 -0.02 -9.66 13.97
CA VAL A 45 1.04 -10.34 14.74
C VAL A 45 1.03 -9.94 16.23
N GLN A 46 0.56 -8.74 16.58
CA GLN A 46 0.52 -8.27 17.97
C GLN A 46 -0.69 -8.82 18.76
N ASP A 47 -1.82 -9.09 18.10
CA ASP A 47 -2.99 -9.68 18.76
C ASP A 47 -2.77 -11.17 19.15
N ASP A 48 -1.93 -11.90 18.42
CA ASP A 48 -1.58 -13.29 18.74
C ASP A 48 -0.63 -13.43 19.94
N GLU A 49 0.16 -12.43 20.30
CA GLU A 49 1.07 -12.49 21.46
C GLU A 49 0.37 -12.19 22.80
N GLN A 50 -0.82 -11.59 22.83
CA GLN A 50 -1.53 -11.26 24.07
C GLN A 50 -2.50 -12.35 24.56
N ALA A 51 -2.70 -13.42 23.82
CA ALA A 51 -3.65 -14.50 24.16
C ALA A 51 -3.07 -15.64 25.05
N GLU A 52 -1.79 -15.63 25.42
CA GLU A 52 -1.12 -16.77 26.08
C GLU A 52 -0.82 -16.61 27.58
N THR A 53 -1.51 -15.78 28.34
CA THR A 53 -1.37 -15.82 29.82
C THR A 53 -2.72 -15.77 30.50
N THR A 54 -3.33 -16.92 30.75
CA THR A 54 -3.99 -17.32 32.01
C THR A 54 -4.85 -18.58 31.82
N GLU A 55 -4.40 -19.72 32.29
CA GLU A 55 -5.25 -20.84 32.77
C GLU A 55 -4.59 -21.52 33.94
N GLU A 56 -5.19 -21.37 35.10
CA GLU A 56 -5.11 -22.32 36.20
C GLU A 56 -6.44 -23.08 36.32
N VAL A 57 -6.33 -24.42 36.33
CA VAL A 57 -7.41 -25.41 36.52
C VAL A 57 -7.67 -25.59 37.99
N PRO A 58 -8.91 -25.90 38.42
CA PRO A 58 -9.08 -27.09 39.27
C PRO A 58 -10.23 -28.04 38.85
N GLU A 59 -9.93 -29.32 39.03
CA GLU A 59 -10.79 -30.48 38.91
C GLU A 59 -11.98 -30.45 39.89
N THR A 60 -13.08 -31.09 39.54
CA THR A 60 -13.78 -32.24 40.11
C THR A 60 -15.29 -32.20 39.86
N GLU A 61 -15.79 -33.25 39.43
CA GLU A 61 -16.72 -34.34 39.89
C GLU A 61 -18.07 -34.42 39.17
N GLU A 62 -18.37 -35.68 38.86
CA GLU A 62 -19.51 -36.25 38.17
C GLU A 62 -20.87 -36.01 38.87
N ALA A 63 -21.96 -35.96 38.10
CA ALA A 63 -23.16 -36.78 38.35
C ALA A 63 -24.22 -36.63 37.24
N ASP A 64 -24.77 -37.77 36.87
CA ASP A 64 -25.92 -38.07 36.02
C ASP A 64 -27.21 -37.28 36.34
N ASP A 65 -28.05 -36.96 35.35
CA ASP A 65 -29.32 -37.69 35.11
C ASP A 65 -30.22 -37.00 34.04
N ASN A 66 -30.94 -37.86 33.33
CA ASN A 66 -32.00 -37.66 32.33
C ASN A 66 -33.11 -36.67 32.72
N THR A 67 -33.70 -35.94 31.72
CA THR A 67 -35.12 -36.09 31.27
C THR A 67 -35.54 -35.04 30.23
N VAL A 68 -35.93 -35.47 29.05
CA VAL A 68 -37.19 -35.36 28.29
C VAL A 68 -37.93 -33.99 28.19
N VAL A 69 -37.96 -33.49 26.95
CA VAL A 69 -39.04 -32.87 26.13
C VAL A 69 -40.03 -31.89 26.77
N GLU A 70 -40.16 -30.69 26.16
CA GLU A 70 -41.45 -30.22 25.61
C GLU A 70 -41.31 -28.92 24.78
N GLU A 71 -41.96 -28.97 23.62
CA GLU A 71 -42.17 -27.82 22.71
C GLU A 71 -43.25 -26.89 23.28
N ALA A 72 -43.07 -25.58 23.13
CA ALA A 72 -44.19 -24.64 23.14
C ALA A 72 -43.97 -23.47 22.21
N LYS A 73 -44.80 -23.43 21.18
CA LYS A 73 -45.10 -22.25 20.35
C LYS A 73 -45.84 -21.21 21.19
N VAL A 74 -45.51 -19.94 21.03
CA VAL A 74 -46.44 -18.84 21.28
C VAL A 74 -46.25 -17.74 20.26
N GLU A 75 -47.38 -17.21 19.87
CA GLU A 75 -47.69 -16.32 18.76
C GLU A 75 -47.33 -14.84 19.04
N ILE A 76 -47.30 -14.12 17.93
CA ILE A 76 -47.06 -12.70 17.76
C ILE A 76 -48.26 -11.89 18.29
N GLU A 77 -48.03 -10.83 19.02
CA GLU A 77 -48.87 -9.66 19.06
C GLU A 77 -48.04 -8.39 19.01
N THR A 78 -48.43 -7.54 18.06
CA THR A 78 -47.92 -6.19 17.78
C THR A 78 -48.62 -5.18 18.67
N GLU A 79 -47.89 -4.35 19.39
CA GLU A 79 -48.36 -3.04 19.82
C GLU A 79 -47.26 -1.96 19.65
N SER A 80 -47.64 -0.91 18.99
CA SER A 80 -46.91 0.32 18.77
C SER A 80 -46.95 1.21 20.01
N ASP A 81 -45.83 1.76 20.44
CA ASP A 81 -45.80 2.99 21.20
C ASP A 81 -44.59 3.84 20.86
N ASP A 82 -44.86 5.01 20.34
CA ASP A 82 -43.95 6.13 20.13
C ASP A 82 -43.43 6.63 21.48
N GLN A 83 -42.12 6.61 21.68
CA GLN A 83 -41.46 7.49 22.64
C GLN A 83 -40.17 8.02 22.05
N GLU A 84 -40.15 9.31 21.76
CA GLU A 84 -38.96 10.15 21.59
C GLU A 84 -38.01 9.98 22.76
N LEU A 85 -36.78 9.63 22.51
CA LEU A 85 -35.69 9.75 23.46
C LEU A 85 -34.55 10.53 22.81
N ASP A 86 -34.48 11.80 23.20
CA ASP A 86 -33.27 12.62 23.15
C ASP A 86 -32.11 11.81 23.73
N GLN A 87 -31.12 11.51 22.93
CA GLN A 87 -29.82 11.05 23.41
C GLN A 87 -28.79 12.12 23.09
N ASP A 88 -28.47 12.86 24.17
CA ASP A 88 -27.26 13.67 24.26
C ASP A 88 -26.04 12.85 23.83
N VAL A 89 -25.42 13.23 22.73
CA VAL A 89 -24.11 12.75 22.28
C VAL A 89 -23.06 13.31 23.23
N LYS A 90 -22.67 12.52 24.23
CA LYS A 90 -21.42 12.71 24.97
C LYS A 90 -20.32 11.93 24.28
N ALA A 91 -19.62 12.58 23.38
CA ALA A 91 -18.37 12.10 22.85
C ALA A 91 -17.31 13.18 23.10
N GLU A 92 -16.66 13.14 24.26
CA GLU A 92 -15.43 13.92 24.52
C GLU A 92 -14.77 13.47 25.84
N PRO A 93 -14.06 12.33 25.91
CA PRO A 93 -12.81 12.31 26.68
C PRO A 93 -11.62 11.61 26.01
N GLU A 94 -11.81 10.90 24.91
CA GLU A 94 -10.75 10.04 24.36
C GLU A 94 -9.63 10.80 23.62
N ILE A 95 -9.93 11.95 23.03
CA ILE A 95 -8.94 12.73 22.27
C ILE A 95 -7.89 13.40 23.17
N GLU A 96 -8.26 13.82 24.38
CA GLU A 96 -7.30 14.44 25.33
C GLU A 96 -6.31 13.42 25.93
N GLU A 97 -6.68 12.14 26.00
CA GLU A 97 -5.78 11.08 26.47
C GLU A 97 -4.75 10.73 25.38
N ILE A 98 -5.15 10.62 24.13
CA ILE A 98 -4.24 10.39 22.98
C ILE A 98 -3.19 11.52 22.89
N TYR A 99 -3.59 12.79 23.07
CA TYR A 99 -2.66 13.93 23.11
C TYR A 99 -1.63 13.86 24.24
N LYS A 100 -1.97 13.25 25.36
CA LYS A 100 -1.05 13.13 26.50
C LYS A 100 -0.09 11.95 26.36
N GLU A 101 -0.51 10.86 25.70
CA GLU A 101 0.37 9.73 25.44
C GLU A 101 1.41 10.07 24.37
N GLU A 102 1.05 10.72 23.25
CA GLU A 102 2.01 11.12 22.21
C GLU A 102 3.09 12.10 22.71
N LEU A 103 2.74 13.03 23.59
CA LEU A 103 3.71 13.95 24.21
C LEU A 103 4.68 13.24 25.18
N LEU A 104 4.28 12.08 25.72
CA LEU A 104 5.13 11.26 26.60
C LEU A 104 6.00 10.27 25.83
N GLU A 105 5.57 9.84 24.63
CA GLU A 105 6.37 8.96 23.74
C GLU A 105 7.44 9.76 22.96
N GLU A 106 7.17 11.02 22.57
CA GLU A 106 8.19 11.88 21.94
C GLU A 106 9.40 12.16 22.85
N ASP A 107 9.22 12.16 24.19
CA ASP A 107 10.30 12.34 25.16
C ASP A 107 11.05 11.03 25.52
N ALA A 108 10.56 9.87 25.10
CA ALA A 108 11.12 8.57 25.48
C ALA A 108 12.05 7.93 24.43
N GLU A 109 12.05 8.41 23.17
CA GLU A 109 12.87 7.81 22.08
C GLU A 109 14.29 8.40 21.92
N GLU A 110 14.74 9.33 22.76
CA GLU A 110 16.10 9.88 22.69
C GLU A 110 17.01 9.40 23.82
N GLN A 111 17.51 8.16 23.72
CA GLN A 111 18.87 7.83 24.19
C GLN A 111 19.43 6.58 23.46
N PRO A 112 20.40 6.73 22.55
CA PRO A 112 21.14 5.57 22.06
C PRO A 112 22.14 5.10 23.13
N GLU A 113 22.08 3.81 23.46
CA GLU A 113 23.11 3.16 24.29
C GLU A 113 24.48 3.18 23.60
N PRO A 114 25.59 3.33 24.35
CA PRO A 114 26.92 3.40 23.77
C PRO A 114 27.39 2.01 23.29
N GLU A 115 27.74 1.93 22.00
CA GLU A 115 28.39 0.77 21.41
C GLU A 115 29.74 0.49 22.10
N VAL A 116 29.89 -0.72 22.58
CA VAL A 116 31.15 -1.27 23.08
C VAL A 116 32.00 -1.67 21.87
N ILE A 117 33.06 -0.93 21.62
CA ILE A 117 34.08 -1.27 20.62
C ILE A 117 34.96 -2.36 21.18
N GLU A 118 34.85 -3.58 20.66
CA GLU A 118 35.85 -4.63 20.82
C GLU A 118 37.00 -4.41 19.82
N GLU A 119 38.18 -4.14 20.37
CA GLU A 119 39.44 -4.10 19.60
C GLU A 119 39.82 -5.52 19.18
N THR A 120 39.96 -5.75 17.87
CA THR A 120 40.67 -6.93 17.34
C THR A 120 41.94 -6.49 16.61
N GLU A 121 43.05 -7.07 17.04
CA GLU A 121 44.40 -6.87 16.50
C GLU A 121 44.56 -7.40 15.05
N PRO A 122 45.56 -6.93 14.28
CA PRO A 122 45.73 -7.24 12.86
C PRO A 122 46.51 -8.55 12.64
N GLU A 123 45.99 -9.40 11.74
CA GLU A 123 46.77 -10.52 11.18
C GLU A 123 47.45 -10.14 9.86
N GLU A 124 48.69 -10.64 9.76
CA GLU A 124 49.74 -10.33 8.80
C GLU A 124 49.48 -10.77 7.36
N GLU A 125 50.06 -9.99 6.45
CA GLU A 125 50.18 -10.23 5.01
C GLU A 125 50.89 -11.55 4.68
N ARG A 126 50.44 -12.22 3.64
CA ARG A 126 51.26 -13.14 2.84
C ARG A 126 51.02 -12.92 1.34
N GLU A 127 52.06 -12.36 0.75
CA GLU A 127 52.25 -12.27 -0.69
C GLU A 127 52.38 -13.66 -1.33
N GLU A 128 51.76 -13.87 -2.48
CA GLU A 128 52.25 -14.81 -3.48
C GLU A 128 52.13 -14.19 -4.90
N GLN A 129 53.33 -13.95 -5.45
CA GLN A 129 53.60 -13.57 -6.84
C GLN A 129 53.52 -14.78 -7.77
N VAL A 130 52.91 -14.65 -8.94
CA VAL A 130 53.35 -15.31 -10.20
C VAL A 130 52.91 -14.46 -11.39
N ALA A 131 53.83 -13.78 -11.98
CA ALA A 131 54.47 -13.80 -13.31
C ALA A 131 53.58 -13.67 -14.56
N LEU A 132 53.77 -12.56 -15.20
CA LEU A 132 53.91 -12.16 -16.61
C LEU A 132 53.76 -13.25 -17.71
N ASP A 133 52.98 -12.95 -18.75
CA ASP A 133 53.54 -13.04 -20.12
C ASP A 133 52.84 -12.06 -21.10
N ASP A 134 53.60 -11.64 -22.05
CA ASP A 134 53.62 -10.50 -22.95
C ASP A 134 52.94 -10.81 -24.30
N ASN A 135 52.40 -9.78 -24.98
CA ASN A 135 52.59 -9.41 -26.39
C ASN A 135 51.44 -8.51 -26.88
N GLN A 136 51.76 -7.26 -27.10
CA GLN A 136 52.11 -6.51 -28.32
C GLN A 136 51.09 -6.66 -29.47
N GLU A 137 50.58 -5.59 -29.99
CA GLU A 137 50.84 -4.44 -30.87
C GLU A 137 49.56 -4.17 -31.67
N THR A 138 49.14 -3.08 -32.13
CA THR A 138 49.59 -1.77 -32.62
C THR A 138 48.40 -0.86 -33.03
N GLU A 139 48.57 0.42 -32.72
CA GLU A 139 48.28 1.64 -33.56
C GLU A 139 46.98 1.82 -34.36
N HIS A 140 46.22 2.86 -34.09
CA HIS A 140 46.17 4.16 -34.83
C HIS A 140 45.01 5.02 -34.37
N GLU A 141 45.35 6.23 -33.90
CA GLU A 141 44.48 7.44 -33.94
C GLU A 141 44.44 8.03 -35.35
N PRO A 142 43.49 8.93 -35.72
CA PRO A 142 43.40 10.26 -35.13
C PRO A 142 41.99 10.92 -35.05
N GLU A 143 41.90 11.83 -34.11
CA GLU A 143 41.10 13.02 -33.92
C GLU A 143 40.05 13.44 -34.97
N THR A 144 38.86 13.83 -34.50
CA THR A 144 38.25 15.13 -34.83
C THR A 144 37.29 15.60 -33.74
N HIS A 145 37.56 16.81 -33.27
CA HIS A 145 36.73 17.66 -32.43
C HIS A 145 35.33 17.86 -32.98
N ARG A 146 34.31 17.80 -32.10
CA ARG A 146 33.17 18.70 -32.18
C ARG A 146 32.64 18.94 -30.78
N ASP A 147 32.72 20.24 -30.43
CA ASP A 147 32.08 20.86 -29.29
C ASP A 147 30.54 20.66 -29.41
N GLU A 148 29.91 20.08 -28.41
CA GLU A 148 28.48 20.26 -28.16
C GLU A 148 28.31 20.86 -26.77
N GLU A 149 27.83 22.08 -26.78
CA GLU A 149 27.48 22.88 -25.60
C GLU A 149 26.41 22.20 -24.79
N ALA A 150 26.59 22.19 -23.46
CA ALA A 150 25.58 21.83 -22.50
C ALA A 150 24.42 22.84 -22.54
N PRO A 151 23.16 22.38 -22.43
CA PRO A 151 22.04 23.31 -22.32
C PRO A 151 22.06 23.98 -20.94
N SER A 152 21.78 25.28 -20.97
CA SER A 152 21.84 26.20 -19.85
C SER A 152 20.77 25.92 -18.79
N GLU A 153 21.16 26.10 -17.52
CA GLU A 153 20.38 25.98 -16.27
C GLU A 153 19.16 26.94 -16.13
N SER A 154 18.59 27.45 -17.22
CA SER A 154 17.55 28.48 -17.14
C SER A 154 16.11 28.02 -17.29
N GLN A 155 15.84 26.72 -17.47
CA GLN A 155 14.47 26.19 -17.61
C GLN A 155 13.90 25.50 -16.35
N VAL A 156 14.73 25.11 -15.40
CA VAL A 156 14.27 24.49 -14.14
C VAL A 156 13.79 25.52 -13.10
N THR A 157 14.04 26.82 -13.33
CA THR A 157 13.72 27.89 -12.39
C THR A 157 12.37 28.57 -12.63
N GLU A 158 11.71 28.33 -13.77
CA GLU A 158 10.40 28.94 -14.07
C GLU A 158 9.23 28.16 -13.45
N ASP A 159 9.28 26.84 -13.39
CA ASP A 159 8.18 26.01 -12.84
C ASP A 159 8.07 26.09 -11.31
N LEU A 160 9.18 26.38 -10.60
CA LEU A 160 9.14 26.62 -9.15
C LEU A 160 8.61 28.01 -8.77
N GLN A 161 8.53 28.96 -9.72
CA GLN A 161 7.98 30.29 -9.49
C GLN A 161 6.45 30.33 -9.55
N GLU A 162 5.80 29.46 -10.31
CA GLU A 162 4.32 29.43 -10.41
C GLU A 162 3.66 28.87 -9.15
N VAL A 163 4.26 27.90 -8.47
CA VAL A 163 3.71 27.30 -7.25
C VAL A 163 3.79 28.23 -6.02
N ILE A 164 4.72 29.21 -6.03
CA ILE A 164 4.90 30.15 -4.90
C ILE A 164 4.12 31.46 -5.09
N VAL A 165 3.67 31.78 -6.31
CA VAL A 165 3.08 33.09 -6.66
C VAL A 165 1.55 33.13 -6.58
N ASP A 166 0.85 31.99 -6.56
CA ASP A 166 -0.62 31.98 -6.62
C ASP A 166 -1.33 32.06 -5.23
N GLU A 167 -0.58 32.15 -4.12
CA GLU A 167 -1.14 32.39 -2.78
C GLU A 167 -0.91 33.83 -2.27
N HIS A 168 -0.92 34.83 -3.14
CA HIS A 168 -0.99 36.22 -2.70
C HIS A 168 -2.40 36.58 -2.24
N VAL A 169 -2.73 36.23 -1.00
CA VAL A 169 -3.84 36.88 -0.29
C VAL A 169 -3.43 38.32 -0.01
N THR A 170 -4.07 39.27 -0.69
CA THR A 170 -3.92 40.71 -0.45
C THR A 170 -4.50 41.06 0.90
N TYR A 171 -3.64 41.33 1.88
CA TYR A 171 -4.03 41.95 3.13
C TYR A 171 -4.02 43.45 2.99
N GLU A 172 -5.20 44.09 3.05
CA GLU A 172 -5.31 45.54 3.32
C GLU A 172 -5.07 45.78 4.78
N GLN A 173 -4.08 46.59 5.01
CA GLN A 173 -3.60 47.40 6.12
C GLN A 173 -4.43 47.42 7.41
N GLU A 174 -3.84 46.90 8.49
CA GLU A 174 -3.80 47.63 9.77
C GLU A 174 -2.34 47.78 10.22
N GLU A 175 -1.93 49.01 10.47
CA GLU A 175 -0.56 49.44 10.77
C GLU A 175 -0.09 48.91 12.12
N GLU A 176 1.01 48.11 12.13
CA GLU A 176 1.96 48.16 13.23
C GLU A 176 3.39 47.92 12.73
N HIS A 177 4.26 48.86 13.12
CA HIS A 177 5.67 48.92 12.82
C HIS A 177 6.37 47.56 13.11
N HIS A 178 6.94 46.92 12.09
CA HIS A 178 8.15 46.05 12.11
C HIS A 178 8.20 45.13 10.92
N THR A 179 8.51 45.59 9.69
CA THR A 179 8.60 44.67 8.55
C THR A 179 9.51 45.13 7.41
N GLU A 180 10.59 45.86 7.64
CA GLU A 180 11.52 46.18 6.56
C GLU A 180 12.47 45.04 6.18
N ASP A 181 12.63 44.01 7.02
CA ASP A 181 13.56 42.90 6.79
C ASP A 181 12.89 41.64 6.18
N GLU A 182 11.56 41.46 6.30
CA GLU A 182 10.85 40.22 5.83
C GLU A 182 10.84 39.98 4.32
N PRO A 183 10.67 40.97 3.43
CA PRO A 183 10.61 40.72 1.98
C PRO A 183 11.91 40.17 1.37
N GLN A 184 13.06 40.49 1.99
CA GLN A 184 14.36 40.04 1.45
C GLN A 184 14.63 38.54 1.71
N HIS A 185 14.05 37.98 2.79
CA HIS A 185 14.33 36.60 3.20
C HIS A 185 13.47 35.60 2.43
N THR A 186 12.22 35.94 2.12
CA THR A 186 11.37 35.14 1.23
C THR A 186 11.92 35.10 -0.21
N GLU A 187 12.57 36.19 -0.68
CA GLU A 187 13.24 36.22 -1.96
C GLU A 187 14.44 35.25 -2.05
N HIS A 188 15.10 34.91 -0.94
CA HIS A 188 16.18 33.93 -0.89
C HIS A 188 15.68 32.48 -1.08
N LEU A 189 14.49 32.14 -0.56
CA LEU A 189 13.85 30.83 -0.81
C LEU A 189 13.55 30.67 -2.30
N GLY A 190 12.90 31.65 -2.93
CA GLY A 190 12.57 31.64 -4.34
C GLY A 190 13.77 31.62 -5.29
N LYS A 191 14.97 31.99 -4.83
CA LYS A 191 16.23 31.93 -5.59
C LYS A 191 17.09 30.69 -5.30
N GLY A 192 16.56 29.68 -4.57
CA GLY A 192 17.29 28.48 -4.21
C GLY A 192 18.41 28.65 -3.20
N LYS A 193 18.47 29.79 -2.47
CA LYS A 193 19.44 30.09 -1.43
C LYS A 193 18.93 29.69 -0.03
N VAL A 194 18.52 28.45 0.09
CA VAL A 194 17.83 27.92 1.27
C VAL A 194 18.63 28.10 2.55
N ASP A 195 19.95 27.83 2.52
CA ASP A 195 20.83 27.97 3.69
C ASP A 195 20.98 29.44 4.17
N GLU A 196 20.89 30.42 3.26
CA GLU A 196 20.93 31.84 3.59
C GLU A 196 19.59 32.27 4.20
N ALA A 197 18.47 31.80 3.63
CA ALA A 197 17.13 32.05 4.14
C ALA A 197 16.95 31.49 5.55
N LEU A 198 17.36 30.23 5.79
CA LEU A 198 17.26 29.60 7.11
C LEU A 198 18.00 30.42 8.17
N ARG A 199 19.27 30.78 7.95
CA ARG A 199 20.04 31.61 8.89
C ARG A 199 19.41 32.96 9.15
N ALA A 200 18.80 33.55 8.13
CA ALA A 200 18.13 34.83 8.26
C ALA A 200 16.86 34.72 9.10
N PHE A 201 16.05 33.69 8.87
CA PHE A 201 14.85 33.43 9.68
C PHE A 201 15.18 32.98 11.10
N GLU A 202 16.24 32.20 11.33
CA GLU A 202 16.76 31.90 12.68
C GLU A 202 17.09 33.18 13.45
N SER A 203 17.83 34.10 12.81
CA SER A 203 18.14 35.41 13.42
C SER A 203 16.88 36.24 13.70
N LEU A 204 15.86 36.16 12.84
CA LEU A 204 14.57 36.86 13.07
C LEU A 204 13.78 36.22 14.22
N VAL A 205 13.78 34.89 14.34
CA VAL A 205 13.15 34.17 15.46
C VAL A 205 13.84 34.50 16.78
N ASP A 206 15.18 34.60 16.83
CA ASP A 206 15.95 35.00 17.99
C ASP A 206 15.61 36.44 18.42
N LYS A 207 15.48 37.35 17.45
CA LYS A 207 15.16 38.76 17.68
C LYS A 207 13.69 38.98 18.05
N TYR A 208 12.79 38.21 17.43
CA TYR A 208 11.33 38.31 17.56
C TYR A 208 10.69 36.95 17.84
N PRO A 209 10.89 36.37 19.04
CA PRO A 209 10.47 34.99 19.33
C PRO A 209 8.95 34.77 19.30
N GLN A 210 8.17 35.82 19.33
CA GLN A 210 6.70 35.80 19.25
C GLN A 210 6.18 36.15 17.85
N SER A 211 7.05 36.24 16.82
CA SER A 211 6.62 36.50 15.43
C SER A 211 6.20 35.22 14.74
N PRO A 212 4.89 34.99 14.47
CA PRO A 212 4.43 33.79 13.75
C PRO A 212 5.02 33.71 12.32
N LYS A 213 5.16 34.86 11.63
CA LYS A 213 5.71 34.91 10.28
C LYS A 213 7.20 34.54 10.24
N ALA A 214 8.01 35.06 11.21
CA ALA A 214 9.43 34.71 11.26
C ALA A 214 9.61 33.20 11.51
N ARG A 215 8.83 32.62 12.41
CA ARG A 215 8.86 31.20 12.72
C ARG A 215 8.35 30.34 11.57
N TYR A 216 7.30 30.78 10.88
CA TYR A 216 6.83 30.11 9.66
C TYR A 216 7.88 30.11 8.54
N GLY A 217 8.55 31.26 8.32
CA GLY A 217 9.65 31.33 7.34
C GLY A 217 10.83 30.42 7.71
N LYS A 218 11.11 30.24 9.03
CA LYS A 218 12.08 29.26 9.49
C LYS A 218 11.64 27.84 9.11
N ALA A 219 10.39 27.45 9.42
CA ALA A 219 9.84 26.13 9.12
C ALA A 219 9.88 25.84 7.60
N GLN A 220 9.50 26.81 6.75
CA GLN A 220 9.59 26.66 5.29
C GLN A 220 11.04 26.49 4.82
N SER A 221 12.00 27.19 5.44
CA SER A 221 13.41 27.07 5.09
C SER A 221 13.99 25.72 5.53
N GLU A 222 13.61 25.21 6.69
CA GLU A 222 13.96 23.85 7.15
C GLU A 222 13.36 22.80 6.23
N ASP A 223 12.10 22.94 5.83
CA ASP A 223 11.39 22.03 4.91
C ASP A 223 12.10 21.97 3.53
N ALA A 224 12.38 23.13 2.93
CA ALA A 224 13.12 23.23 1.67
C ALA A 224 14.56 22.68 1.78
N LEU A 225 15.21 22.87 2.94
CA LEU A 225 16.54 22.29 3.19
C LEU A 225 16.47 20.76 3.33
N ALA A 226 15.44 20.25 3.98
CA ALA A 226 15.20 18.81 4.10
C ALA A 226 15.05 18.16 2.72
N GLU A 227 14.30 18.74 1.81
CA GLU A 227 14.15 18.28 0.42
C GLU A 227 15.50 18.32 -0.32
N LYS A 228 16.21 19.44 -0.25
CA LYS A 228 17.53 19.62 -0.87
C LYS A 228 18.55 18.60 -0.38
N MET A 229 18.58 18.34 0.91
CA MET A 229 19.55 17.43 1.56
C MET A 229 19.07 15.98 1.60
N ARG A 230 17.81 15.72 1.24
CA ARG A 230 17.12 14.42 1.41
C ARG A 230 17.28 13.89 2.83
N SER A 231 17.00 14.74 3.83
CA SER A 231 17.22 14.44 5.25
C SER A 231 15.91 14.41 6.02
N ASN A 232 15.55 13.24 6.54
CA ASN A 232 14.39 13.05 7.41
C ASN A 232 14.55 13.81 8.75
N ASP A 233 15.78 13.94 9.28
CA ASP A 233 16.03 14.66 10.54
C ASP A 233 15.72 16.16 10.40
N ILE A 234 16.12 16.79 9.28
CA ILE A 234 15.79 18.18 9.00
C ILE A 234 14.29 18.34 8.76
N LEU A 235 13.65 17.38 8.08
CA LEU A 235 12.22 17.41 7.88
C LEU A 235 11.45 17.30 9.20
N LEU A 236 11.94 16.51 10.16
CA LEU A 236 11.38 16.44 11.50
C LEU A 236 11.50 17.78 12.24
N GLN A 237 12.63 18.48 12.09
CA GLN A 237 12.77 19.84 12.64
C GLN A 237 11.73 20.79 12.05
N ALA A 238 11.52 20.76 10.73
CA ALA A 238 10.49 21.56 10.06
C ALA A 238 9.09 21.26 10.61
N ILE A 239 8.74 19.98 10.79
CA ILE A 239 7.46 19.54 11.38
C ILE A 239 7.26 20.15 12.78
N ASN A 240 8.28 20.13 13.62
CA ASN A 240 8.22 20.68 14.96
C ASN A 240 8.08 22.21 14.91
N THR A 241 8.87 22.90 14.06
CA THR A 241 8.78 24.35 13.87
C THR A 241 7.41 24.78 13.35
N TYR A 242 6.80 24.02 12.42
CA TYR A 242 5.40 24.25 12.02
C TYR A 242 4.43 24.10 13.21
N GLY A 243 4.62 23.12 14.08
CA GLY A 243 3.83 22.97 15.32
C GLY A 243 3.91 24.20 16.20
N GLU A 244 5.12 24.71 16.45
CA GLU A 244 5.37 25.90 17.24
C GLU A 244 4.67 27.16 16.71
N VAL A 245 4.58 27.32 15.36
CA VAL A 245 3.85 28.45 14.76
C VAL A 245 2.37 28.40 15.15
N ALA A 246 1.75 27.22 15.09
CA ALA A 246 0.33 27.05 15.40
C ALA A 246 -0.01 27.21 16.89
N GLU A 247 0.99 27.23 17.77
CA GLU A 247 0.84 27.43 19.22
C GLU A 247 1.04 28.90 19.66
N LEU A 248 1.57 29.74 18.76
CA LEU A 248 1.75 31.17 19.09
C LEU A 248 0.40 31.88 19.26
N PRO A 249 0.18 32.59 20.38
CA PRO A 249 -1.13 33.14 20.72
C PRO A 249 -1.59 34.26 19.77
N ASN A 250 -0.71 34.82 18.97
CA ASN A 250 -0.97 35.90 18.03
C ASN A 250 -0.87 35.43 16.57
N ALA A 251 -0.84 34.12 16.33
CA ALA A 251 -0.80 33.57 14.97
C ALA A 251 -2.14 33.84 14.25
N PRO A 252 -2.12 34.43 13.05
CA PRO A 252 -3.34 34.62 12.24
C PRO A 252 -3.97 33.28 11.86
N ALA A 253 -5.31 33.22 11.82
CA ALA A 253 -6.04 31.98 11.48
C ALA A 253 -5.60 31.34 10.17
N GLU A 254 -5.41 32.13 9.11
CA GLU A 254 -4.94 31.63 7.82
C GLU A 254 -3.52 31.05 7.91
N LEU A 255 -2.64 31.65 8.71
CA LEU A 255 -1.30 31.11 8.91
C LEU A 255 -1.34 29.80 9.70
N ILE A 256 -2.22 29.69 10.71
CA ILE A 256 -2.46 28.44 11.43
C ILE A 256 -2.93 27.34 10.47
N LYS A 257 -3.87 27.68 9.56
CA LYS A 257 -4.39 26.76 8.54
C LYS A 257 -3.26 26.19 7.67
N LEU A 258 -2.46 27.08 7.05
CA LEU A 258 -1.34 26.72 6.19
C LEU A 258 -0.30 25.88 6.93
N THR A 259 0.04 26.30 8.13
CA THR A 259 1.04 25.65 8.96
C THR A 259 0.65 24.23 9.37
N LEU A 260 -0.57 24.07 9.89
CA LEU A 260 -1.06 22.74 10.31
C LEU A 260 -1.26 21.81 9.09
N LYS A 261 -1.73 22.35 7.96
CA LYS A 261 -1.83 21.55 6.73
C LYS A 261 -0.47 21.03 6.31
N ARG A 262 0.53 21.90 6.21
CA ARG A 262 1.88 21.49 5.83
C ARG A 262 2.50 20.52 6.84
N ARG A 263 2.25 20.74 8.15
CA ARG A 263 2.69 19.81 9.19
C ARG A 263 2.11 18.42 8.98
N ALA A 264 0.81 18.30 8.77
CA ALA A 264 0.14 17.02 8.54
C ALA A 264 0.70 16.28 7.31
N ASP A 265 0.91 17.01 6.21
CA ASP A 265 1.49 16.43 4.99
C ASP A 265 2.90 15.89 5.22
N ARG A 266 3.73 16.65 5.94
CA ARG A 266 5.11 16.24 6.22
C ARG A 266 5.20 15.13 7.25
N GLN A 267 4.29 15.07 8.22
CA GLN A 267 4.16 13.93 9.14
C GLN A 267 3.78 12.66 8.35
N GLN A 268 2.80 12.74 7.47
CA GLN A 268 2.41 11.62 6.62
C GLN A 268 3.56 11.15 5.73
N PHE A 269 4.28 12.09 5.09
CA PHE A 269 5.44 11.77 4.25
C PHE A 269 6.55 11.01 5.02
N LEU A 270 6.73 11.30 6.30
CA LEU A 270 7.69 10.57 7.17
C LEU A 270 7.14 9.26 7.75
N GLY A 271 5.92 8.84 7.39
CA GLY A 271 5.27 7.67 7.98
C GLY A 271 4.75 7.90 9.41
N ARG A 272 4.77 9.15 9.91
CA ARG A 272 4.19 9.50 11.21
C ARG A 272 2.68 9.75 11.08
N THR A 273 1.96 8.71 10.63
CA THR A 273 0.54 8.80 10.29
C THR A 273 -0.33 9.16 11.48
N ARG A 274 -0.04 8.62 12.67
CA ARG A 274 -0.76 9.00 13.90
C ARG A 274 -0.66 10.50 14.20
N GLY A 275 0.55 11.06 14.11
CA GLY A 275 0.77 12.51 14.30
C GLY A 275 0.05 13.35 13.25
N SER A 276 0.00 12.90 11.99
CA SER A 276 -0.77 13.52 10.92
C SER A 276 -2.27 13.55 11.24
N VAL A 277 -2.84 12.43 11.68
CA VAL A 277 -4.25 12.33 12.10
C VAL A 277 -4.58 13.31 13.23
N VAL A 278 -3.73 13.41 14.26
CA VAL A 278 -3.91 14.39 15.34
C VAL A 278 -3.90 15.83 14.82
N THR A 279 -2.98 16.14 13.90
CA THR A 279 -2.90 17.48 13.29
C THR A 279 -4.14 17.78 12.43
N LEU A 280 -4.62 16.80 11.65
CA LEU A 280 -5.84 16.91 10.84
C LEU A 280 -7.10 17.07 11.70
N HIS A 281 -7.18 16.38 12.84
CA HIS A 281 -8.25 16.61 13.81
C HIS A 281 -8.29 18.07 14.29
N LYS A 282 -7.13 18.65 14.62
CA LYS A 282 -7.04 20.07 14.99
C LYS A 282 -7.52 21.00 13.87
N LEU A 283 -7.19 20.67 12.60
CA LEU A 283 -7.70 21.41 11.43
C LEU A 283 -9.23 21.31 11.31
N VAL A 284 -9.78 20.11 11.42
CA VAL A 284 -11.24 19.89 11.35
C VAL A 284 -11.98 20.62 12.49
N GLN A 285 -11.41 20.67 13.70
CA GLN A 285 -12.00 21.43 14.81
C GLN A 285 -11.98 22.95 14.57
N LEU A 286 -10.87 23.46 14.00
CA LEU A 286 -10.72 24.90 13.73
C LEU A 286 -11.53 25.35 12.50
N TYR A 287 -11.70 24.46 11.50
CA TYR A 287 -12.36 24.74 10.22
C TYR A 287 -13.44 23.70 9.94
N PRO A 288 -14.52 23.65 10.75
CA PRO A 288 -15.51 22.57 10.68
C PRO A 288 -16.31 22.52 9.38
N GLU A 289 -16.36 23.59 8.61
CA GLU A 289 -17.06 23.65 7.31
C GLU A 289 -16.18 23.23 6.12
N ASP A 290 -14.88 23.03 6.35
CA ASP A 290 -13.93 22.66 5.30
C ASP A 290 -13.92 21.13 5.13
N VAL A 291 -14.58 20.64 4.08
CA VAL A 291 -14.68 19.21 3.80
C VAL A 291 -13.35 18.60 3.37
N THR A 292 -12.40 19.40 2.88
CA THR A 292 -11.10 18.92 2.44
C THR A 292 -10.33 18.30 3.60
N PHE A 293 -10.28 18.97 4.75
CA PHE A 293 -9.59 18.44 5.94
C PHE A 293 -10.23 17.18 6.50
N ARG A 294 -11.57 17.05 6.37
CA ARG A 294 -12.24 15.80 6.73
C ARG A 294 -11.89 14.67 5.75
N ASN A 295 -11.86 14.95 4.46
CA ASN A 295 -11.44 13.97 3.48
C ASN A 295 -10.01 13.48 3.75
N GLU A 296 -9.08 14.38 4.05
CA GLU A 296 -7.70 14.03 4.43
C GLU A 296 -7.64 13.25 5.74
N LEU A 297 -8.45 13.61 6.73
CA LEU A 297 -8.55 12.87 7.99
C LEU A 297 -9.08 11.45 7.76
N GLY A 298 -10.09 11.28 6.90
CA GLY A 298 -10.59 9.97 6.50
C GLY A 298 -9.50 9.10 5.86
N VAL A 299 -8.68 9.68 4.98
CA VAL A 299 -7.51 8.99 4.40
C VAL A 299 -6.47 8.67 5.48
N GLY A 300 -6.21 9.58 6.42
CA GLY A 300 -5.30 9.33 7.53
C GLY A 300 -5.71 8.12 8.37
N TYR A 301 -7.00 7.96 8.64
CA TYR A 301 -7.51 6.76 9.31
C TYR A 301 -7.39 5.49 8.47
N LEU A 302 -7.63 5.57 7.14
CA LEU A 302 -7.39 4.42 6.24
C LEU A 302 -5.93 3.99 6.27
N LEU A 303 -4.99 4.93 6.30
CA LEU A 303 -3.55 4.64 6.42
C LEU A 303 -3.15 4.03 7.76
N LEU A 304 -3.95 4.22 8.80
CA LEU A 304 -3.80 3.54 10.11
C LEU A 304 -4.54 2.20 10.19
N GLY A 305 -5.18 1.74 9.11
CA GLY A 305 -6.03 0.56 9.14
C GLY A 305 -7.37 0.75 9.87
N ASP A 306 -7.66 1.96 10.36
CA ASP A 306 -8.88 2.28 11.11
C ASP A 306 -10.06 2.57 10.17
N ASN A 307 -10.59 1.51 9.56
CA ASN A 307 -11.73 1.61 8.64
C ASN A 307 -12.99 2.17 9.31
N SER A 308 -13.18 1.94 10.61
CA SER A 308 -14.38 2.39 11.34
C SER A 308 -14.41 3.91 11.48
N ASN A 309 -13.30 4.52 11.93
CA ASN A 309 -13.20 5.98 12.03
C ASN A 309 -13.15 6.63 10.65
N ALA A 310 -12.46 6.04 9.66
CA ALA A 310 -12.48 6.52 8.28
C ALA A 310 -13.90 6.59 7.73
N LYS A 311 -14.69 5.52 7.89
CA LYS A 311 -16.08 5.43 7.47
C LYS A 311 -16.93 6.54 8.08
N ALA A 312 -16.85 6.72 9.40
CA ALA A 312 -17.60 7.76 10.10
C ALA A 312 -17.24 9.18 9.61
N VAL A 313 -15.97 9.44 9.30
CA VAL A 313 -15.54 10.72 8.74
C VAL A 313 -16.10 10.94 7.34
N PHE A 314 -16.03 9.95 6.44
CA PHE A 314 -16.60 10.09 5.09
C PHE A 314 -18.14 10.19 5.11
N GLU A 315 -18.82 9.54 6.05
CA GLU A 315 -20.27 9.74 6.28
C GLU A 315 -20.57 11.20 6.66
N GLN A 316 -19.77 11.83 7.52
CA GLN A 316 -19.92 13.24 7.84
C GLN A 316 -19.69 14.14 6.62
N VAL A 317 -18.67 13.85 5.79
CA VAL A 317 -18.45 14.58 4.54
C VAL A 317 -19.67 14.47 3.62
N LEU A 318 -20.19 13.27 3.42
CA LEU A 318 -21.35 13.03 2.55
C LEU A 318 -22.64 13.64 3.10
N ALA A 319 -22.77 13.80 4.43
CA ALA A 319 -23.88 14.54 5.05
C ALA A 319 -23.80 16.05 4.77
N MET A 320 -22.58 16.62 4.72
CA MET A 320 -22.35 18.04 4.41
C MET A 320 -22.35 18.32 2.90
N SER A 321 -21.71 17.44 2.13
CA SER A 321 -21.55 17.52 0.67
C SER A 321 -21.92 16.19 0.02
N PRO A 322 -23.22 15.94 -0.26
CA PRO A 322 -23.70 14.66 -0.78
C PRO A 322 -23.14 14.25 -2.14
N ASN A 323 -22.55 15.20 -2.87
CA ASN A 323 -21.97 14.97 -4.19
C ASN A 323 -20.44 14.93 -4.20
N ASP A 324 -19.78 15.01 -3.04
CA ASP A 324 -18.32 14.93 -2.94
C ASP A 324 -17.84 13.57 -3.49
N GLY A 325 -17.20 13.62 -4.65
CA GLY A 325 -16.77 12.41 -5.38
C GLY A 325 -15.65 11.69 -4.66
N PHE A 326 -14.73 12.44 -4.02
CA PHE A 326 -13.64 11.88 -3.25
C PHE A 326 -14.15 11.07 -2.05
N ALA A 327 -15.05 11.65 -1.25
CA ALA A 327 -15.66 10.92 -0.15
C ALA A 327 -16.45 9.68 -0.63
N LYS A 328 -17.15 9.78 -1.79
CA LYS A 328 -17.89 8.65 -2.35
C LYS A 328 -16.98 7.47 -2.67
N VAL A 329 -15.87 7.67 -3.40
CA VAL A 329 -14.99 6.55 -3.76
C VAL A 329 -14.38 5.88 -2.53
N HIS A 330 -13.96 6.66 -1.53
CA HIS A 330 -13.38 6.12 -0.30
C HIS A 330 -14.42 5.43 0.58
N TYR A 331 -15.60 6.01 0.73
CA TYR A 331 -16.70 5.37 1.46
C TYR A 331 -17.13 4.05 0.80
N GLY A 332 -17.29 4.05 -0.53
CA GLY A 332 -17.59 2.85 -1.30
C GLY A 332 -16.48 1.79 -1.20
N PHE A 333 -15.22 2.21 -1.17
CA PHE A 333 -14.09 1.31 -0.93
C PHE A 333 -14.20 0.63 0.44
N ILE A 334 -14.49 1.38 1.52
CA ILE A 334 -14.65 0.84 2.86
C ILE A 334 -15.84 -0.13 2.91
N LEU A 335 -16.99 0.23 2.35
CA LEU A 335 -18.15 -0.66 2.30
C LEU A 335 -17.80 -1.98 1.61
N LYS A 336 -17.04 -1.93 0.52
CA LYS A 336 -16.60 -3.13 -0.20
C LYS A 336 -15.67 -3.98 0.66
N ALA A 337 -14.72 -3.38 1.39
CA ALA A 337 -13.82 -4.07 2.31
C ALA A 337 -14.59 -4.74 3.46
N GLU A 338 -15.64 -4.10 3.98
CA GLU A 338 -16.56 -4.65 4.98
C GLU A 338 -17.55 -5.68 4.41
N ASN A 339 -17.39 -6.09 3.15
CA ASN A 339 -18.27 -7.04 2.44
C ASN A 339 -19.72 -6.55 2.16
N TYR A 340 -19.99 -5.24 2.26
CA TYR A 340 -21.23 -4.62 1.79
C TYR A 340 -21.15 -4.38 0.27
N ILE A 341 -21.12 -5.48 -0.48
CA ILE A 341 -20.77 -5.49 -1.92
C ILE A 341 -21.76 -4.66 -2.75
N ALA A 342 -23.07 -4.92 -2.61
CA ALA A 342 -24.09 -4.23 -3.41
C ALA A 342 -24.17 -2.74 -3.05
N GLU A 343 -24.03 -2.41 -1.79
CA GLU A 343 -24.08 -1.05 -1.25
C GLU A 343 -22.87 -0.22 -1.68
N SER A 344 -21.71 -0.83 -1.90
CA SER A 344 -20.50 -0.13 -2.34
C SER A 344 -20.59 0.40 -3.77
N ILE A 345 -21.34 -0.30 -4.65
CA ILE A 345 -21.40 -0.03 -6.09
C ILE A 345 -21.82 1.41 -6.42
N PRO A 346 -22.95 1.96 -5.92
CA PRO A 346 -23.36 3.31 -6.27
C PRO A 346 -22.34 4.36 -5.86
N TYR A 347 -21.73 4.23 -4.69
CA TYR A 347 -20.73 5.19 -4.21
C TYR A 347 -19.46 5.17 -5.06
N LEU A 348 -18.89 3.99 -5.33
CA LEU A 348 -17.71 3.85 -6.20
C LEU A 348 -18.01 4.40 -7.60
N LYS A 349 -19.17 4.05 -8.17
CA LYS A 349 -19.57 4.47 -9.51
C LYS A 349 -19.75 5.99 -9.61
N GLU A 350 -20.57 6.57 -8.74
CA GLU A 350 -20.84 8.00 -8.73
C GLU A 350 -19.59 8.82 -8.44
N GLY A 351 -18.70 8.33 -7.54
CA GLY A 351 -17.45 8.99 -7.24
C GLY A 351 -16.49 8.99 -8.43
N LEU A 352 -16.32 7.86 -9.13
CA LEU A 352 -15.53 7.78 -10.36
C LEU A 352 -16.10 8.65 -11.49
N GLU A 353 -17.44 8.67 -11.65
CA GLU A 353 -18.13 9.48 -12.65
C GLU A 353 -18.05 10.98 -12.36
N SER A 354 -17.77 11.40 -11.12
CA SER A 354 -17.60 12.81 -10.75
C SER A 354 -16.39 13.45 -11.44
N GLY A 355 -15.32 12.68 -11.65
CA GLY A 355 -14.06 13.17 -12.20
C GLY A 355 -13.35 14.19 -11.30
N GLU A 356 -13.68 14.24 -10.00
CA GLU A 356 -13.03 15.11 -9.04
C GLU A 356 -11.58 14.66 -8.78
N PRO A 357 -10.68 15.57 -8.39
CA PRO A 357 -9.30 15.21 -8.03
C PRO A 357 -9.25 14.07 -7.00
N GLY A 358 -8.35 13.10 -7.19
CA GLY A 358 -8.21 11.94 -6.31
C GLY A 358 -9.24 10.83 -6.46
N THR A 359 -10.17 10.92 -7.45
CA THR A 359 -11.12 9.84 -7.78
C THR A 359 -10.60 8.93 -8.89
N ASP A 360 -9.68 9.39 -9.73
CA ASP A 360 -9.13 8.63 -10.85
C ASP A 360 -7.94 7.76 -10.38
N ASP A 361 -8.26 6.67 -9.69
CA ASP A 361 -7.28 5.73 -9.14
C ASP A 361 -7.66 4.28 -9.48
N GLY A 362 -6.68 3.48 -9.86
CA GLY A 362 -6.88 2.08 -10.27
C GLY A 362 -7.60 1.22 -9.23
N ARG A 363 -7.42 1.51 -7.95
CA ARG A 363 -8.11 0.83 -6.84
C ARG A 363 -9.62 0.93 -6.95
N PHE A 364 -10.13 2.12 -7.24
CA PHE A 364 -11.57 2.32 -7.31
C PHE A 364 -12.19 1.64 -8.54
N TYR A 365 -11.49 1.66 -9.70
CA TYR A 365 -11.90 0.87 -10.87
C TYR A 365 -11.89 -0.62 -10.58
N PHE A 366 -10.84 -1.10 -9.90
CA PHE A 366 -10.70 -2.50 -9.51
C PHE A 366 -11.84 -2.93 -8.59
N HIS A 367 -12.07 -2.20 -7.48
CA HIS A 367 -13.08 -2.55 -6.50
C HIS A 367 -14.51 -2.42 -7.04
N LEU A 368 -14.80 -1.44 -7.89
CA LEU A 368 -16.10 -1.33 -8.56
C LEU A 368 -16.33 -2.52 -9.49
N GLY A 369 -15.34 -2.87 -10.31
CA GLY A 369 -15.46 -4.01 -11.20
C GLY A 369 -15.64 -5.34 -10.44
N ASP A 370 -14.86 -5.56 -9.36
CA ASP A 370 -14.99 -6.74 -8.51
C ASP A 370 -16.38 -6.80 -7.83
N ALA A 371 -16.86 -5.69 -7.28
CA ALA A 371 -18.19 -5.62 -6.69
C ALA A 371 -19.30 -5.96 -7.71
N LEU A 372 -19.22 -5.41 -8.91
CA LEU A 372 -20.14 -5.71 -10.00
C LEU A 372 -20.09 -7.19 -10.43
N GLN A 373 -18.90 -7.80 -10.51
CA GLN A 373 -18.78 -9.23 -10.80
C GLN A 373 -19.45 -10.09 -9.73
N ARG A 374 -19.27 -9.77 -8.45
CA ARG A 374 -19.87 -10.51 -7.33
C ARG A 374 -21.40 -10.44 -7.30
N VAL A 375 -21.99 -9.36 -7.82
CA VAL A 375 -23.46 -9.29 -8.01
C VAL A 375 -23.92 -9.82 -9.36
N GLY A 376 -23.01 -10.40 -10.16
CA GLY A 376 -23.34 -11.02 -11.47
C GLY A 376 -23.55 -10.03 -12.60
N SER A 377 -23.13 -8.77 -12.46
CA SER A 377 -23.29 -7.73 -13.49
C SER A 377 -22.18 -7.81 -14.54
N GLN A 378 -22.56 -7.80 -15.82
CA GLN A 378 -21.61 -7.70 -16.93
C GLN A 378 -21.01 -6.29 -17.08
N GLU A 379 -21.54 -5.30 -16.36
CA GLU A 379 -21.01 -3.93 -16.35
C GLU A 379 -19.60 -3.87 -15.78
N ALA A 380 -19.17 -4.87 -14.99
CA ALA A 380 -17.82 -4.99 -14.44
C ALA A 380 -16.74 -4.78 -15.51
N TYR A 381 -16.89 -5.42 -16.68
CA TYR A 381 -15.89 -5.34 -17.75
C TYR A 381 -15.86 -3.98 -18.46
N ILE A 382 -16.92 -3.17 -18.36
CA ILE A 382 -16.92 -1.78 -18.83
C ILE A 382 -15.98 -0.94 -17.96
N TRP A 383 -16.02 -1.14 -16.65
CA TRP A 383 -15.16 -0.44 -15.70
C TRP A 383 -13.71 -0.92 -15.74
N TYR A 384 -13.46 -2.21 -15.93
CA TYR A 384 -12.12 -2.71 -16.18
C TYR A 384 -11.51 -2.16 -17.47
N GLU A 385 -12.31 -2.05 -18.52
CA GLU A 385 -11.91 -1.42 -19.79
C GLU A 385 -11.63 0.07 -19.61
N ALA A 386 -12.41 0.78 -18.79
CA ALA A 386 -12.19 2.19 -18.47
C ALA A 386 -10.88 2.37 -17.72
N GLY A 387 -10.60 1.57 -16.67
CA GLY A 387 -9.35 1.60 -15.94
C GLY A 387 -8.14 1.26 -16.82
N HIS A 388 -8.28 0.30 -17.74
CA HIS A 388 -7.23 0.02 -18.72
C HIS A 388 -6.93 1.21 -19.65
N LYS A 389 -7.97 1.87 -20.17
CA LYS A 389 -7.82 3.05 -21.05
C LYS A 389 -7.15 4.23 -20.36
N LYS A 390 -7.33 4.35 -19.05
CA LYS A 390 -6.67 5.37 -18.22
C LYS A 390 -5.25 4.97 -17.79
N GLY A 391 -4.81 3.77 -18.14
CA GLY A 391 -3.46 3.29 -17.85
C GLY A 391 -3.30 2.61 -16.48
N HIS A 392 -4.39 2.44 -15.71
CA HIS A 392 -4.33 1.78 -14.40
C HIS A 392 -4.09 0.27 -14.48
N PHE A 393 -4.55 -0.39 -15.54
CA PHE A 393 -4.40 -1.82 -15.74
C PHE A 393 -3.65 -2.14 -17.04
N ALA A 394 -2.80 -3.15 -17.02
CA ALA A 394 -2.11 -3.61 -18.21
C ALA A 394 -3.08 -4.13 -19.28
N SER A 395 -4.19 -4.74 -18.87
CA SER A 395 -5.31 -5.12 -19.75
C SER A 395 -6.58 -5.38 -18.93
N VAL A 396 -7.71 -5.60 -19.60
CA VAL A 396 -8.96 -6.01 -18.96
C VAL A 396 -8.82 -7.32 -18.17
N TRP A 397 -7.87 -8.19 -18.56
CA TRP A 397 -7.61 -9.46 -17.89
C TRP A 397 -6.49 -9.40 -16.85
N GLN A 398 -5.54 -8.46 -16.97
CA GLN A 398 -4.41 -8.29 -16.06
C GLN A 398 -4.59 -6.96 -15.33
N ARG A 399 -5.08 -7.03 -14.08
CA ARG A 399 -5.53 -5.88 -13.30
C ARG A 399 -4.78 -5.70 -11.98
N SER A 400 -3.62 -6.35 -11.86
CA SER A 400 -2.74 -6.10 -10.72
C SER A 400 -2.28 -4.64 -10.67
N LEU A 401 -2.12 -4.09 -9.46
CA LEU A 401 -1.83 -2.68 -9.24
C LEU A 401 -0.34 -2.44 -8.90
N TYR A 402 0.32 -3.41 -8.25
CA TYR A 402 1.72 -3.28 -7.83
C TYR A 402 2.68 -3.89 -8.84
N ASN A 403 2.89 -3.22 -9.95
CA ASN A 403 3.56 -3.78 -11.11
C ASN A 403 4.98 -3.24 -11.33
N VAL A 404 5.80 -4.03 -12.03
CA VAL A 404 7.01 -3.58 -12.71
C VAL A 404 6.72 -3.57 -14.21
N ASN A 405 6.95 -2.42 -14.82
CA ASN A 405 6.69 -2.24 -16.24
C ASN A 405 7.64 -3.06 -17.10
N GLY A 406 7.15 -3.53 -18.25
CA GLY A 406 7.94 -4.22 -19.27
C GLY A 406 8.19 -5.71 -19.03
N LEU A 407 7.64 -6.31 -17.96
CA LEU A 407 7.70 -7.74 -17.76
C LEU A 407 6.81 -8.46 -18.78
N LYS A 408 7.25 -9.64 -19.25
CA LYS A 408 6.47 -10.48 -20.16
C LYS A 408 5.18 -10.94 -19.49
N ALA A 409 4.06 -10.60 -20.06
CA ALA A 409 2.74 -10.96 -19.57
C ALA A 409 2.13 -12.10 -20.40
N GLN A 410 1.81 -13.22 -19.74
CA GLN A 410 1.04 -14.33 -20.34
C GLN A 410 0.34 -15.13 -19.24
N PRO A 411 -0.93 -15.56 -19.45
CA PRO A 411 -1.70 -16.24 -18.42
C PRO A 411 -1.04 -17.54 -17.92
N TRP A 412 -0.51 -18.36 -18.84
CA TRP A 412 0.08 -19.66 -18.53
C TRP A 412 1.54 -19.75 -18.93
N TRP A 413 2.33 -20.39 -18.09
CA TRP A 413 3.77 -20.54 -18.25
C TRP A 413 4.19 -22.02 -18.23
N THR A 414 5.33 -22.31 -18.82
CA THR A 414 6.00 -23.61 -18.72
C THR A 414 7.26 -23.48 -17.86
N ALA A 415 7.71 -24.57 -17.26
CA ALA A 415 8.95 -24.59 -16.49
C ALA A 415 10.17 -24.06 -17.27
N LYS A 416 10.18 -24.30 -18.58
CA LYS A 416 11.27 -23.83 -19.45
C LYS A 416 11.25 -22.31 -19.64
N GLU A 417 10.07 -21.71 -19.75
CA GLU A 417 9.92 -20.26 -19.94
C GLU A 417 10.28 -19.49 -18.66
N THR A 418 10.01 -20.07 -17.48
CA THR A 418 10.38 -19.45 -16.20
C THR A 418 11.87 -19.58 -15.90
N SER A 419 12.61 -20.47 -16.58
CA SER A 419 13.99 -20.88 -16.24
C SER A 419 14.11 -21.61 -14.88
N TYR A 420 13.03 -21.87 -14.16
CA TYR A 420 13.01 -22.56 -12.86
C TYR A 420 12.78 -24.07 -13.00
N THR A 421 13.37 -24.66 -14.03
CA THR A 421 13.20 -26.10 -14.38
C THR A 421 13.61 -27.01 -13.23
N ASP A 422 14.64 -26.64 -12.46
CA ASP A 422 15.15 -27.47 -11.37
C ASP A 422 14.20 -27.45 -10.15
N LEU A 423 13.58 -26.30 -9.84
CA LEU A 423 12.52 -26.22 -8.84
C LEU A 423 11.34 -27.10 -9.23
N VAL A 424 10.81 -26.94 -10.44
CA VAL A 424 9.67 -27.73 -10.94
C VAL A 424 9.99 -29.23 -10.91
N ARG A 425 11.15 -29.64 -11.42
CA ARG A 425 11.59 -31.04 -11.38
C ARG A 425 11.69 -31.56 -9.94
N THR A 426 12.17 -30.75 -9.03
CA THR A 426 12.30 -31.10 -7.61
C THR A 426 10.94 -31.27 -6.96
N LEU A 427 10.00 -30.36 -7.21
CA LEU A 427 8.63 -30.46 -6.72
C LEU A 427 7.94 -31.72 -7.24
N GLU A 428 8.00 -31.96 -8.57
CA GLU A 428 7.40 -33.15 -9.20
C GLU A 428 8.04 -34.46 -8.74
N ALA A 429 9.36 -34.51 -8.55
CA ALA A 429 10.05 -35.72 -8.07
C ALA A 429 9.72 -36.06 -6.60
N ASN A 430 9.43 -35.04 -5.77
CA ASN A 430 9.19 -35.20 -4.34
C ASN A 430 7.71 -34.99 -3.93
N TRP A 431 6.78 -34.96 -4.89
CA TRP A 431 5.38 -34.62 -4.62
C TRP A 431 4.72 -35.49 -3.56
N LYS A 432 5.09 -36.79 -3.48
CA LYS A 432 4.55 -37.71 -2.46
C LYS A 432 5.02 -37.35 -1.05
N LEU A 433 6.29 -36.94 -0.92
CA LEU A 433 6.83 -36.46 0.36
C LEU A 433 6.09 -35.21 0.80
N ILE A 434 5.92 -34.24 -0.10
CA ILE A 434 5.21 -32.97 0.16
C ILE A 434 3.75 -33.27 0.52
N ARG A 435 3.10 -34.17 -0.25
CA ARG A 435 1.74 -34.62 0.06
C ARG A 435 1.61 -35.24 1.46
N ASP A 436 2.50 -36.16 1.79
CA ASP A 436 2.40 -36.95 3.03
C ASP A 436 2.61 -36.06 4.27
N GLU A 437 3.49 -35.05 4.21
CA GLU A 437 3.62 -34.03 5.25
C GLU A 437 2.38 -33.12 5.30
N GLY A 438 1.85 -32.66 4.17
CA GLY A 438 0.62 -31.88 4.12
C GLY A 438 -0.59 -32.62 4.69
N LEU A 439 -0.73 -33.92 4.39
CA LEU A 439 -1.79 -34.77 4.97
C LEU A 439 -1.63 -34.93 6.49
N ALA A 440 -0.40 -35.11 6.96
CA ALA A 440 -0.12 -35.20 8.39
C ALA A 440 -0.50 -33.92 9.15
N VAL A 441 -0.39 -32.75 8.50
CA VAL A 441 -0.82 -31.46 9.07
C VAL A 441 -2.35 -31.33 9.07
N ILE A 442 -3.03 -31.80 8.00
CA ILE A 442 -4.51 -31.79 7.92
C ILE A 442 -5.12 -32.69 8.99
N ASP A 443 -4.53 -33.88 9.23
CA ASP A 443 -5.07 -34.89 10.14
C ASP A 443 -4.80 -34.60 11.65
N THR A 444 -4.14 -33.46 11.95
CA THR A 444 -3.92 -33.08 13.36
C THR A 444 -5.20 -32.55 13.98
N GLU A 445 -5.53 -33.03 15.20
CA GLU A 445 -6.67 -32.56 15.99
C GLU A 445 -6.64 -31.06 16.30
N LYS A 446 -5.51 -30.39 16.05
CA LYS A 446 -5.29 -28.96 16.33
C LYS A 446 -5.78 -28.00 15.26
N GLY A 447 -6.28 -28.49 14.11
CA GLY A 447 -6.82 -27.62 13.05
C GLY A 447 -5.82 -26.57 12.57
N LEU A 448 -4.61 -27.00 12.19
CA LEU A 448 -3.51 -26.09 11.81
C LEU A 448 -3.75 -25.33 10.49
N PHE A 449 -4.70 -25.78 9.68
CA PHE A 449 -5.13 -25.05 8.50
C PHE A 449 -6.07 -23.92 8.92
N VAL A 450 -5.76 -22.71 8.50
CA VAL A 450 -6.60 -21.53 8.72
C VAL A 450 -7.53 -21.31 7.52
N PRO A 451 -8.79 -20.88 7.72
CA PRO A 451 -9.67 -20.48 6.63
C PRO A 451 -9.04 -19.39 5.78
N GLU A 452 -9.40 -19.34 4.49
CA GLU A 452 -9.07 -18.21 3.63
C GLU A 452 -9.90 -17.01 4.06
N ASP A 453 -9.26 -15.86 4.25
CA ASP A 453 -9.78 -14.63 4.83
C ASP A 453 -9.82 -13.43 3.86
N GLU A 454 -9.23 -13.54 2.67
CA GLU A 454 -9.21 -12.48 1.66
C GLU A 454 -10.58 -12.23 0.98
N ASN A 455 -11.68 -12.84 1.46
CA ASN A 455 -13.02 -12.74 0.89
C ASN A 455 -13.12 -13.11 -0.61
N LEU A 456 -12.21 -13.97 -1.09
CA LEU A 456 -12.21 -14.44 -2.48
C LEU A 456 -13.18 -15.59 -2.73
N ARG A 457 -13.64 -16.24 -1.69
CA ARG A 457 -14.53 -17.40 -1.74
C ARG A 457 -15.99 -17.00 -1.83
N GLU A 458 -16.70 -17.47 -2.88
CA GLU A 458 -18.14 -17.32 -3.00
C GLU A 458 -18.88 -18.24 -2.04
N LYS A 459 -18.47 -19.52 -2.05
CA LYS A 459 -19.12 -20.59 -1.28
C LYS A 459 -18.16 -21.75 -1.04
N GLY A 460 -18.57 -22.65 -0.13
CA GLY A 460 -17.82 -23.86 0.22
C GLY A 460 -16.82 -23.61 1.35
N ASP A 461 -15.79 -24.43 1.40
CA ASP A 461 -14.75 -24.37 2.44
C ASP A 461 -13.37 -24.45 1.80
N TRP A 462 -12.54 -23.44 2.09
CA TRP A 462 -11.19 -23.28 1.59
C TRP A 462 -10.28 -22.86 2.75
N SER A 463 -9.22 -23.64 2.97
CA SER A 463 -8.27 -23.40 4.05
C SER A 463 -6.83 -23.56 3.56
N GLN A 464 -5.89 -22.95 4.26
CA GLN A 464 -4.49 -22.91 3.89
C GLN A 464 -3.56 -23.14 5.10
N TYR A 465 -2.33 -23.59 4.80
CA TYR A 465 -1.27 -23.76 5.79
C TYR A 465 0.03 -23.20 5.22
N THR A 466 0.46 -22.05 5.75
CA THR A 466 1.54 -21.25 5.17
C THR A 466 2.90 -21.62 5.75
N LEU A 467 3.88 -21.89 4.87
CA LEU A 467 5.28 -22.18 5.21
C LEU A 467 6.20 -20.97 5.03
N TRP A 468 5.94 -20.13 4.02
CA TRP A 468 6.61 -18.84 3.80
C TRP A 468 5.59 -17.79 3.42
N GLN A 469 5.74 -16.62 4.01
CA GLN A 469 4.98 -15.41 3.70
C GLN A 469 5.95 -14.29 3.40
N GLN A 470 5.81 -13.62 2.24
CA GLN A 470 6.62 -12.46 1.87
C GLN A 470 8.14 -12.68 1.98
N GLY A 471 8.61 -13.89 1.64
CA GLY A 471 10.02 -14.27 1.74
C GLY A 471 10.49 -14.59 3.16
N ARG A 472 9.60 -14.56 4.16
CA ARG A 472 9.90 -14.95 5.55
C ARG A 472 9.42 -16.38 5.81
N LYS A 473 10.28 -17.18 6.41
CA LYS A 473 9.98 -18.58 6.78
C LYS A 473 9.15 -18.61 8.06
N ASN A 474 8.05 -19.35 8.06
CA ASN A 474 7.33 -19.67 9.29
C ASN A 474 7.95 -20.90 9.95
N GLU A 475 8.78 -20.71 10.95
CA GLU A 475 9.50 -21.78 11.63
C GLU A 475 8.57 -22.77 12.34
N LYS A 476 7.46 -22.29 12.92
CA LYS A 476 6.44 -23.13 13.57
C LYS A 476 5.75 -24.05 12.54
N SER A 477 5.38 -23.51 11.40
CA SER A 477 4.78 -24.30 10.32
C SER A 477 5.80 -25.26 9.70
N CYS A 478 7.02 -24.83 9.48
CA CYS A 478 8.09 -25.67 8.95
C CYS A 478 8.49 -26.81 9.91
N ALA A 479 8.31 -26.64 11.21
CA ALA A 479 8.52 -27.75 12.17
C ALA A 479 7.55 -28.92 11.96
N ALA A 480 6.35 -28.68 11.43
CA ALA A 480 5.37 -29.73 11.08
C ALA A 480 5.58 -30.32 9.67
N ALA A 481 6.26 -29.61 8.77
CA ALA A 481 6.61 -30.05 7.42
C ALA A 481 8.12 -29.92 7.13
N PRO A 482 8.99 -30.50 7.96
CA PRO A 482 10.43 -30.19 7.97
C PRO A 482 11.15 -30.63 6.69
N ARG A 483 10.73 -31.69 6.05
CA ARG A 483 11.35 -32.22 4.82
C ARG A 483 10.95 -31.37 3.61
N THR A 484 9.71 -30.90 3.57
CA THR A 484 9.22 -29.98 2.55
C THR A 484 9.96 -28.66 2.66
N CYS A 485 10.10 -28.10 3.85
CA CYS A 485 10.83 -26.86 4.07
C CYS A 485 12.32 -27.00 3.69
N ALA A 486 13.01 -28.04 4.15
CA ALA A 486 14.41 -28.32 3.78
C ALA A 486 14.60 -28.50 2.26
N LEU A 487 13.59 -29.04 1.57
CA LEU A 487 13.62 -29.17 0.11
C LEU A 487 13.61 -27.80 -0.59
N LEU A 488 12.85 -26.85 -0.05
CA LEU A 488 12.61 -25.54 -0.66
C LEU A 488 13.72 -24.51 -0.34
N GLU A 489 14.39 -24.61 0.80
CA GLU A 489 15.42 -23.65 1.25
C GLU A 489 16.53 -23.38 0.22
N ARG A 490 16.78 -24.30 -0.71
CA ARG A 490 17.76 -24.13 -1.77
C ARG A 490 17.30 -23.35 -2.99
N PHE A 491 16.03 -22.89 -3.01
CA PHE A 491 15.42 -22.17 -4.11
C PHE A 491 15.06 -20.73 -3.73
N PRO A 492 16.02 -19.81 -3.75
CA PRO A 492 15.81 -18.42 -3.34
C PRO A 492 14.82 -17.66 -4.24
N GLU A 493 14.55 -18.16 -5.44
CA GLU A 493 13.52 -17.62 -6.32
C GLU A 493 12.09 -17.75 -5.76
N SER A 494 11.87 -18.69 -4.83
CA SER A 494 10.60 -18.85 -4.12
C SER A 494 10.71 -18.43 -2.65
N THR A 495 11.67 -18.97 -1.88
CA THR A 495 11.81 -18.66 -0.46
C THR A 495 12.20 -17.21 -0.19
N GLY A 496 12.80 -16.52 -1.16
CA GLY A 496 13.14 -15.10 -1.11
C GLY A 496 12.13 -14.21 -1.86
N CYS A 497 11.00 -14.76 -2.34
CA CYS A 497 9.98 -13.97 -3.03
C CYS A 497 9.17 -13.15 -2.03
N ARG A 498 9.55 -11.88 -1.84
CA ARG A 498 8.90 -10.95 -0.89
C ARG A 498 7.50 -10.53 -1.31
N ARG A 499 7.06 -10.89 -2.52
CA ARG A 499 5.71 -10.67 -3.04
C ARG A 499 4.95 -11.98 -3.24
N GLY A 500 5.36 -13.04 -2.55
CA GLY A 500 4.82 -14.38 -2.72
C GLY A 500 4.71 -15.16 -1.43
N GLN A 501 4.06 -16.31 -1.55
CA GLN A 501 3.77 -17.25 -0.47
C GLN A 501 4.17 -18.67 -0.88
N ILE A 502 4.47 -19.51 0.10
CA ILE A 502 4.57 -20.96 -0.08
C ILE A 502 3.63 -21.59 0.94
N LYS A 503 2.62 -22.32 0.45
CA LYS A 503 1.55 -22.85 1.32
C LYS A 503 0.88 -24.08 0.76
N TYR A 504 0.34 -24.89 1.64
CA TYR A 504 -0.66 -25.89 1.29
C TYR A 504 -2.03 -25.22 1.17
N SER A 505 -2.84 -25.68 0.24
CA SER A 505 -4.19 -25.18 0.01
C SER A 505 -5.15 -26.34 -0.18
N VAL A 506 -6.15 -26.42 0.70
CA VAL A 506 -7.21 -27.44 0.67
C VAL A 506 -8.54 -26.79 0.33
N MET A 507 -9.26 -27.37 -0.63
CA MET A 507 -10.63 -26.99 -0.95
C MET A 507 -11.55 -28.19 -0.80
N HIS A 508 -12.63 -28.02 -0.06
CA HIS A 508 -13.66 -29.04 0.12
C HIS A 508 -14.72 -29.02 -1.00
N PRO A 509 -15.52 -30.10 -1.14
CA PRO A 509 -16.57 -30.20 -2.17
C PRO A 509 -17.52 -29.00 -2.18
N GLY A 510 -17.84 -28.50 -3.37
CA GLY A 510 -18.76 -27.38 -3.56
C GLY A 510 -18.14 -25.99 -3.42
N THR A 511 -16.82 -25.91 -3.28
CA THR A 511 -16.12 -24.61 -3.16
C THR A 511 -15.98 -23.94 -4.52
N HIS A 512 -16.29 -22.65 -4.54
CA HIS A 512 -16.07 -21.76 -5.68
C HIS A 512 -15.37 -20.48 -5.22
N VAL A 513 -14.35 -20.09 -5.96
CA VAL A 513 -13.59 -18.85 -5.76
C VAL A 513 -13.93 -17.90 -6.90
N TRP A 514 -14.35 -16.68 -6.54
CA TRP A 514 -14.69 -15.63 -7.49
C TRP A 514 -13.59 -15.37 -8.52
N PRO A 515 -13.93 -14.89 -9.74
CA PRO A 515 -12.94 -14.32 -10.64
C PRO A 515 -12.18 -13.19 -9.93
N HIS A 516 -10.87 -13.30 -9.83
CA HIS A 516 -10.02 -12.31 -9.15
C HIS A 516 -8.64 -12.24 -9.79
N THR A 517 -7.85 -11.23 -9.41
CA THR A 517 -6.45 -11.08 -9.81
C THR A 517 -5.58 -10.94 -8.56
N GLY A 518 -4.37 -11.47 -8.61
CA GLY A 518 -3.35 -11.19 -7.60
C GLY A 518 -2.87 -9.74 -7.66
N PRO A 519 -2.20 -9.25 -6.62
CA PRO A 519 -1.85 -7.84 -6.48
C PRO A 519 -0.72 -7.38 -7.42
N THR A 520 0.08 -8.27 -7.98
CA THR A 520 1.35 -7.92 -8.66
C THR A 520 1.67 -8.81 -9.85
N ASN A 521 2.34 -8.26 -10.86
CA ASN A 521 2.96 -9.02 -11.94
C ASN A 521 4.41 -9.45 -11.63
N CYS A 522 4.91 -9.20 -10.42
CA CYS A 522 6.30 -9.49 -10.06
C CYS A 522 6.54 -10.94 -9.67
N ARG A 523 5.49 -11.75 -9.60
CA ARG A 523 5.56 -13.17 -9.27
C ARG A 523 4.83 -14.02 -10.30
N LEU A 524 5.20 -15.30 -10.34
CA LEU A 524 4.41 -16.35 -10.99
C LEU A 524 4.02 -17.36 -9.93
N ARG A 525 2.84 -17.95 -10.07
CA ARG A 525 2.29 -18.91 -9.12
C ARG A 525 2.36 -20.33 -9.68
N MET A 526 2.95 -21.24 -8.91
CA MET A 526 3.05 -22.66 -9.21
C MET A 526 2.08 -23.43 -8.31
N HIS A 527 1.28 -24.32 -8.90
CA HIS A 527 0.40 -25.25 -8.19
C HIS A 527 0.85 -26.69 -8.45
N LEU A 528 1.41 -27.36 -7.44
CA LEU A 528 1.68 -28.80 -7.47
C LEU A 528 0.45 -29.59 -7.00
N GLY A 529 -0.08 -30.47 -7.82
CA GLY A 529 -1.17 -31.36 -7.44
C GLY A 529 -0.73 -32.42 -6.42
N LEU A 530 -1.39 -32.52 -5.28
CA LEU A 530 -1.07 -33.46 -4.21
C LEU A 530 -2.17 -34.52 -4.02
N VAL A 531 -3.42 -34.11 -3.85
CA VAL A 531 -4.61 -34.96 -3.85
C VAL A 531 -5.62 -34.32 -4.79
N ILE A 532 -5.78 -34.91 -5.94
CA ILE A 532 -6.61 -34.34 -7.00
C ILE A 532 -7.71 -35.33 -7.38
N PRO A 533 -9.00 -34.97 -7.13
CA PRO A 533 -10.12 -35.69 -7.67
C PRO A 533 -10.03 -35.81 -9.20
N LYS A 534 -10.46 -36.94 -9.76
CA LYS A 534 -10.35 -37.20 -11.20
C LYS A 534 -11.13 -36.21 -12.06
N GLU A 535 -12.23 -35.71 -11.53
CA GLU A 535 -13.14 -34.79 -12.21
C GLU A 535 -13.65 -33.72 -11.23
N GLY A 536 -14.14 -32.60 -11.73
CA GLY A 536 -14.79 -31.56 -10.94
C GLY A 536 -13.88 -30.47 -10.38
N CYS A 537 -12.55 -30.57 -10.59
CA CYS A 537 -11.63 -29.51 -10.17
C CYS A 537 -11.03 -28.82 -11.40
N ARG A 538 -11.22 -27.51 -11.51
CA ARG A 538 -10.69 -26.70 -12.61
C ARG A 538 -10.31 -25.30 -12.18
N ILE A 539 -9.38 -24.72 -12.91
CA ILE A 539 -8.94 -23.32 -12.81
C ILE A 539 -8.98 -22.69 -14.19
N ARG A 540 -9.64 -21.57 -14.31
CA ARG A 540 -9.57 -20.68 -15.48
C ARG A 540 -8.53 -19.59 -15.18
N CYS A 541 -7.65 -19.31 -16.14
CA CYS A 541 -6.81 -18.11 -16.13
C CYS A 541 -6.96 -17.43 -17.49
N ALA A 542 -7.40 -16.19 -17.49
CA ALA A 542 -7.91 -15.48 -18.66
C ALA A 542 -8.98 -16.32 -19.40
N ASN A 543 -8.72 -16.70 -20.65
CA ASN A 543 -9.66 -17.45 -21.51
C ASN A 543 -9.41 -18.96 -21.56
N ASP A 544 -8.41 -19.48 -20.83
CA ASP A 544 -8.04 -20.91 -20.88
C ASP A 544 -8.31 -21.58 -19.53
N THR A 545 -8.97 -22.75 -19.58
CA THR A 545 -9.33 -23.55 -18.40
C THR A 545 -8.51 -24.82 -18.35
N ARG A 546 -7.87 -25.09 -17.21
CA ARG A 546 -7.05 -26.28 -16.96
C ARG A 546 -7.49 -27.00 -15.69
N SER A 547 -7.04 -28.27 -15.57
CA SER A 547 -7.20 -29.10 -14.39
C SER A 547 -5.84 -29.47 -13.83
N TRP A 548 -5.78 -29.80 -12.54
CA TRP A 548 -4.56 -30.30 -11.90
C TRP A 548 -4.41 -31.80 -12.13
N GLU A 549 -3.16 -32.25 -12.09
CA GLU A 549 -2.78 -33.65 -12.06
C GLU A 549 -1.88 -33.92 -10.85
N GLU A 550 -2.05 -35.06 -10.18
CA GLU A 550 -1.18 -35.43 -9.05
C GLU A 550 0.29 -35.54 -9.48
N GLY A 551 1.17 -34.90 -8.74
CA GLY A 551 2.61 -34.88 -9.00
C GLY A 551 3.02 -34.01 -10.19
N LYS A 552 2.11 -33.17 -10.73
CA LYS A 552 2.39 -32.21 -11.80
C LYS A 552 2.23 -30.77 -11.33
N VAL A 553 3.05 -29.90 -11.89
CA VAL A 553 3.04 -28.46 -11.62
C VAL A 553 2.33 -27.74 -12.75
N LEU A 554 1.31 -26.94 -12.41
CA LEU A 554 0.76 -25.88 -13.26
C LEU A 554 1.43 -24.57 -12.88
N ILE A 555 1.77 -23.74 -13.88
CA ILE A 555 2.37 -22.42 -13.69
C ILE A 555 1.54 -21.38 -14.40
N PHE A 556 1.12 -20.34 -13.69
CA PHE A 556 0.37 -19.24 -14.26
C PHE A 556 0.76 -17.91 -13.62
N ASP A 557 0.43 -16.83 -14.29
CA ASP A 557 0.55 -15.46 -13.81
C ASP A 557 -0.75 -15.09 -13.11
N ASP A 558 -0.75 -15.03 -11.78
CA ASP A 558 -1.94 -14.74 -10.98
C ASP A 558 -2.37 -13.27 -11.05
N SER A 559 -1.57 -12.39 -11.66
CA SER A 559 -1.98 -11.02 -12.01
C SER A 559 -3.07 -10.98 -13.09
N PHE A 560 -3.24 -12.08 -13.85
CA PHE A 560 -4.38 -12.28 -14.73
C PHE A 560 -5.60 -12.78 -13.95
N GLU A 561 -6.79 -12.36 -14.41
CA GLU A 561 -8.04 -12.87 -13.87
C GLU A 561 -8.08 -14.39 -13.91
N HIS A 562 -8.26 -14.98 -12.74
CA HIS A 562 -8.43 -16.42 -12.59
C HIS A 562 -9.57 -16.77 -11.64
N GLU A 563 -10.11 -17.96 -11.81
CA GLU A 563 -11.33 -18.44 -11.15
C GLU A 563 -11.20 -19.94 -10.89
N VAL A 564 -11.68 -20.42 -9.74
CA VAL A 564 -11.46 -21.81 -9.32
C VAL A 564 -12.78 -22.46 -8.90
N TRP A 565 -13.02 -23.67 -9.41
CA TRP A 565 -14.15 -24.51 -9.04
C TRP A 565 -13.67 -25.85 -8.47
N GLN A 566 -14.29 -26.24 -7.38
CA GLN A 566 -14.15 -27.56 -6.76
C GLN A 566 -15.54 -28.21 -6.64
N GLU A 567 -15.94 -28.90 -7.68
CA GLU A 567 -17.26 -29.56 -7.83
C GLU A 567 -17.18 -31.09 -7.63
N ALA A 568 -16.02 -31.61 -7.26
CA ALA A 568 -15.82 -33.03 -6.97
C ALA A 568 -16.47 -33.46 -5.64
N ASN A 569 -16.60 -34.76 -5.42
CA ASN A 569 -17.18 -35.34 -4.19
C ASN A 569 -16.17 -35.51 -3.06
N SER A 570 -14.89 -35.19 -3.27
CA SER A 570 -13.81 -35.26 -2.28
C SER A 570 -12.96 -33.99 -2.34
N TYR A 571 -12.23 -33.68 -1.26
CA TYR A 571 -11.39 -32.48 -1.20
C TYR A 571 -10.26 -32.53 -2.25
N ARG A 572 -9.81 -31.33 -2.64
CA ARG A 572 -8.60 -31.10 -3.44
C ARG A 572 -7.52 -30.53 -2.53
N LEU A 573 -6.32 -31.11 -2.53
CA LEU A 573 -5.12 -30.57 -1.89
C LEU A 573 -4.08 -30.26 -2.94
N ILE A 574 -3.58 -29.02 -2.96
CA ILE A 574 -2.45 -28.58 -3.77
C ILE A 574 -1.39 -27.94 -2.89
N PHE A 575 -0.18 -27.80 -3.45
CA PHE A 575 0.89 -27.04 -2.85
C PHE A 575 1.19 -25.84 -3.75
N ILE A 576 1.05 -24.63 -3.20
CA ILE A 576 1.27 -23.36 -3.88
C ILE A 576 2.70 -22.91 -3.61
N VAL A 577 3.42 -22.54 -4.65
CA VAL A 577 4.78 -22.00 -4.59
C VAL A 577 4.84 -20.78 -5.49
N ASP A 578 4.89 -19.60 -4.92
CA ASP A 578 5.12 -18.38 -5.67
C ASP A 578 6.63 -18.19 -5.92
N VAL A 579 6.97 -17.71 -7.10
CA VAL A 579 8.34 -17.43 -7.51
C VAL A 579 8.43 -16.03 -8.09
N TRP A 580 9.57 -15.38 -7.93
CA TRP A 580 9.83 -14.13 -8.64
C TRP A 580 9.63 -14.29 -10.14
N HIS A 581 9.04 -13.27 -10.77
CA HIS A 581 8.97 -13.22 -12.23
C HIS A 581 10.41 -13.35 -12.82
N PRO A 582 10.64 -14.22 -13.82
CA PRO A 582 11.98 -14.57 -14.29
C PRO A 582 12.77 -13.37 -14.84
N GLU A 583 12.10 -12.38 -15.40
CA GLU A 583 12.71 -11.21 -16.01
C GLU A 583 13.08 -10.11 -15.01
N LEU A 584 12.67 -10.21 -13.74
CA LEU A 584 13.11 -9.28 -12.71
C LEU A 584 14.62 -9.38 -12.50
N THR A 585 15.28 -8.24 -12.51
CA THR A 585 16.71 -8.14 -12.21
C THR A 585 17.00 -8.48 -10.75
N SER A 586 18.25 -8.85 -10.46
CA SER A 586 18.67 -9.09 -9.08
C SER A 586 18.54 -7.84 -8.19
N TYR A 587 18.65 -6.65 -8.78
CA TYR A 587 18.43 -5.39 -8.06
C TYR A 587 16.94 -5.27 -7.67
N GLN A 588 16.01 -5.40 -8.61
CA GLN A 588 14.57 -5.33 -8.35
C GLN A 588 14.13 -6.35 -7.29
N ARG A 589 14.58 -7.62 -7.38
CA ARG A 589 14.25 -8.64 -6.36
C ARG A 589 14.70 -8.28 -4.94
N ARG A 590 15.77 -7.47 -4.80
CA ARG A 590 16.26 -7.02 -3.49
C ARG A 590 15.59 -5.75 -2.99
N THR A 591 15.15 -4.87 -3.90
CA THR A 591 14.67 -3.52 -3.55
C THR A 591 13.15 -3.40 -3.55
N LEU A 592 12.44 -4.26 -4.30
CA LEU A 592 10.98 -4.25 -4.27
C LEU A 592 10.47 -4.53 -2.85
N PRO A 593 9.53 -3.73 -2.34
CA PRO A 593 8.91 -3.95 -1.04
C PRO A 593 8.12 -5.27 -1.03
N ALA A 594 7.85 -5.79 0.15
CA ALA A 594 6.89 -6.87 0.35
C ALA A 594 5.46 -6.37 0.04
N ILE A 595 4.60 -7.29 -0.36
CA ILE A 595 3.16 -7.03 -0.57
C ILE A 595 2.41 -8.22 0.00
#